data_d72aebde677a3ccc7101df5a39f51146
#
_entry.id   d72aebde677a3ccc7101df5a39f51146
#
_cell.length_a   1.000
_cell.length_b   1.000
_cell.length_c   1.000
_cell.angle_alpha   90.00
_cell.angle_beta   90.00
_cell.angle_gamma   90.00
#
_symmetry.space_group_name_H-M   'P 1'
#
loop_
_entity.id
_entity.type
_entity.pdbx_description
1 polymer ?
#
loop_
_entity_poly.entity_id
_entity_poly.type
_entity_poly.pdbx_seq_one_letter_code
_entity_poly.pdbx_strand_id
1 'polypeptide(L)'
;MVINPNSNEVVTSGLDKELEVYRLSGGPKIICVTNSNGPFGIESKLDSESVIPDIFQQIKEYNDAGAYVIACYSDPGVDALRSTIKTPIYGIAESGILTALSHGKRFGVIAISEGSISRHRDHIERMGVISRLANERSLNMTVDQTAQGSHTFEKLVEIGRKLLKDGADVLILGCAGMASHRSKLQKELHVPIIDPTQAAVSMALGYLVSH
;
A
#
# COMPACT_ATOMS: atom_id res chain seq x y z
N MET A 1 -4.89 4.59 12.93
CA MET A 1 -6.00 3.93 12.23
C MET A 1 -5.62 3.60 10.80
N VAL A 2 -5.92 2.40 10.30
CA VAL A 2 -5.65 1.95 8.92
C VAL A 2 -6.99 1.78 8.21
N ILE A 3 -7.20 2.51 7.12
CA ILE A 3 -8.46 2.52 6.36
C ILE A 3 -8.26 1.73 5.07
N ASN A 4 -8.92 0.58 4.94
CA ASN A 4 -9.09 -0.08 3.66
C ASN A 4 -10.25 0.58 2.91
N PRO A 5 -10.00 1.31 1.81
CA PRO A 5 -11.04 2.07 1.14
C PRO A 5 -11.96 1.23 0.24
N ASN A 6 -11.70 -0.07 0.08
CA ASN A 6 -12.61 -1.00 -0.60
C ASN A 6 -13.46 -1.79 0.41
N SER A 7 -14.52 -2.47 -0.08
CA SER A 7 -15.45 -3.24 0.77
C SER A 7 -15.04 -4.70 1.00
N ASN A 8 -13.86 -5.12 0.50
CA ASN A 8 -13.39 -6.49 0.69
C ASN A 8 -12.79 -6.68 2.09
N GLU A 9 -13.55 -7.29 2.99
CA GLU A 9 -13.14 -7.58 4.37
C GLU A 9 -11.94 -8.55 4.46
N VAL A 10 -11.73 -9.39 3.44
CA VAL A 10 -10.57 -10.29 3.39
C VAL A 10 -9.28 -9.48 3.30
N VAL A 11 -9.28 -8.38 2.53
CA VAL A 11 -8.13 -7.46 2.47
C VAL A 11 -7.88 -6.84 3.83
N THR A 12 -8.92 -6.32 4.51
CA THR A 12 -8.78 -5.72 5.85
C THR A 12 -8.25 -6.73 6.87
N SER A 13 -8.81 -7.94 6.88
CA SER A 13 -8.37 -9.01 7.79
C SER A 13 -6.92 -9.44 7.51
N GLY A 14 -6.52 -9.48 6.25
CA GLY A 14 -5.15 -9.73 5.84
C GLY A 14 -4.19 -8.67 6.34
N LEU A 15 -4.54 -7.39 6.15
CA LEU A 15 -3.77 -6.25 6.68
C LEU A 15 -3.65 -6.31 8.21
N ASP A 16 -4.76 -6.54 8.89
CA ASP A 16 -4.81 -6.61 10.36
C ASP A 16 -3.86 -7.67 10.90
N LYS A 17 -3.84 -8.84 10.27
CA LYS A 17 -2.92 -9.94 10.60
C LYS A 17 -1.46 -9.58 10.34
N GLU A 18 -1.14 -9.01 9.19
CA GLU A 18 0.26 -8.65 8.85
C GLU A 18 0.78 -7.46 9.66
N LEU A 19 -0.11 -6.66 10.27
CA LEU A 19 0.24 -5.57 11.16
C LEU A 19 0.40 -6.00 12.63
N GLU A 20 0.14 -7.27 12.98
CA GLU A 20 0.28 -7.79 14.35
C GLU A 20 1.69 -7.56 14.91
N VAL A 21 2.73 -7.64 14.06
CA VAL A 21 4.13 -7.42 14.46
C VAL A 21 4.42 -6.00 14.98
N TYR A 22 3.53 -5.05 14.73
CA TYR A 22 3.63 -3.66 15.17
C TYR A 22 2.85 -3.37 16.47
N ARG A 23 2.05 -4.32 16.97
CA ARG A 23 1.25 -4.20 18.19
C ARG A 23 2.10 -4.53 19.42
N LEU A 24 2.95 -3.56 19.79
CA LEU A 24 3.82 -3.70 20.95
C LEU A 24 3.07 -3.37 22.25
N SER A 25 3.42 -4.06 23.34
CA SER A 25 2.85 -3.78 24.67
C SER A 25 3.11 -2.32 25.08
N GLY A 26 2.04 -1.59 25.41
CA GLY A 26 2.13 -0.15 25.76
C GLY A 26 2.29 0.79 24.56
N GLY A 27 2.36 0.27 23.34
CA GLY A 27 2.44 1.08 22.12
C GLY A 27 1.06 1.59 21.64
N PRO A 28 1.05 2.46 20.60
CA PRO A 28 -0.17 2.92 19.98
C PRO A 28 -1.03 1.76 19.46
N LYS A 29 -2.36 1.87 19.61
CA LYS A 29 -3.30 0.88 19.07
C LYS A 29 -3.35 1.01 17.54
N ILE A 30 -3.33 -0.13 16.84
CA ILE A 30 -3.55 -0.21 15.40
C ILE A 30 -4.94 -0.81 15.17
N ILE A 31 -5.80 -0.04 14.52
CA ILE A 31 -7.18 -0.42 14.19
C ILE A 31 -7.31 -0.39 12.68
N CYS A 32 -7.72 -1.52 12.09
CA CYS A 32 -8.00 -1.64 10.66
C CYS A 32 -9.50 -1.59 10.43
N VAL A 33 -9.96 -0.77 9.49
CA VAL A 33 -11.38 -0.61 9.15
C VAL A 33 -11.61 -0.79 7.66
N THR A 34 -12.78 -1.33 7.31
CA THR A 34 -13.24 -1.55 5.94
C THR A 34 -14.18 -0.42 5.54
N ASN A 35 -14.06 0.12 4.34
CA ASN A 35 -15.10 0.96 3.76
C ASN A 35 -16.19 0.07 3.14
N SER A 36 -17.24 -0.23 3.90
CA SER A 36 -18.35 -1.08 3.43
C SER A 36 -19.13 -0.50 2.24
N ASN A 37 -19.03 0.81 1.99
CA ASN A 37 -19.71 1.50 0.88
C ASN A 37 -18.84 1.53 -0.40
N GLY A 38 -17.55 1.19 -0.30
CA GLY A 38 -16.63 1.20 -1.43
C GLY A 38 -16.86 0.08 -2.43
N PRO A 39 -16.21 0.13 -3.60
CA PRO A 39 -16.17 -0.98 -4.52
C PRO A 39 -15.46 -2.18 -3.88
N PHE A 40 -15.71 -3.39 -4.38
CA PHE A 40 -15.07 -4.61 -3.87
C PHE A 40 -13.53 -4.61 -4.08
N GLY A 41 -13.04 -3.89 -5.10
CA GLY A 41 -11.64 -3.61 -5.37
C GLY A 41 -11.49 -2.25 -6.03
N ILE A 42 -10.40 -1.52 -5.76
CA ILE A 42 -10.08 -0.25 -6.42
C ILE A 42 -9.16 -0.56 -7.60
N GLU A 43 -9.73 -0.63 -8.80
CA GLU A 43 -9.03 -1.07 -10.01
C GLU A 43 -8.96 0.02 -11.09
N SER A 44 -9.81 1.05 -10.98
CA SER A 44 -9.86 2.19 -11.89
C SER A 44 -9.60 3.54 -11.18
N LYS A 45 -9.37 4.59 -11.96
CA LYS A 45 -9.29 5.95 -11.44
C LYS A 45 -10.63 6.39 -10.82
N LEU A 46 -11.75 6.00 -11.46
CA LEU A 46 -13.08 6.31 -10.95
C LEU A 46 -13.32 5.66 -9.58
N ASP A 47 -12.94 4.39 -9.39
CA ASP A 47 -13.04 3.73 -8.10
C ASP A 47 -12.21 4.48 -7.04
N SER A 48 -10.99 4.88 -7.40
CA SER A 48 -10.10 5.61 -6.50
C SER A 48 -10.66 6.97 -6.08
N GLU A 49 -11.33 7.68 -6.98
CA GLU A 49 -11.95 8.97 -6.70
C GLU A 49 -13.27 8.81 -5.91
N SER A 50 -14.06 7.78 -6.22
CA SER A 50 -15.37 7.55 -5.60
C SER A 50 -15.32 7.29 -4.10
N VAL A 51 -14.23 6.75 -3.57
CA VAL A 51 -14.08 6.40 -2.15
C VAL A 51 -13.62 7.56 -1.26
N ILE A 52 -13.23 8.71 -1.83
CA ILE A 52 -12.68 9.84 -1.07
C ILE A 52 -13.70 10.40 -0.05
N PRO A 53 -14.98 10.59 -0.39
CA PRO A 53 -15.97 11.06 0.59
C PRO A 53 -16.14 10.10 1.77
N ASP A 54 -16.12 8.79 1.52
CA ASP A 54 -16.27 7.78 2.58
C ASP A 54 -15.04 7.76 3.51
N ILE A 55 -13.83 7.85 2.93
CA ILE A 55 -12.59 7.97 3.72
C ILE A 55 -12.66 9.20 4.64
N PHE A 56 -13.11 10.34 4.11
CA PHE A 56 -13.26 11.55 4.91
C PHE A 56 -14.30 11.39 6.03
N GLN A 57 -15.40 10.70 5.76
CA GLN A 57 -16.42 10.41 6.77
C GLN A 57 -15.87 9.48 7.86
N GLN A 58 -15.16 8.41 7.50
CA GLN A 58 -14.51 7.51 8.47
C GLN A 58 -13.49 8.24 9.35
N ILE A 59 -12.70 9.15 8.78
CA ILE A 59 -11.76 9.99 9.55
C ILE A 59 -12.51 10.85 10.58
N LYS A 60 -13.68 11.39 10.24
CA LYS A 60 -14.52 12.15 11.18
C LYS A 60 -15.11 11.29 12.29
N GLU A 61 -15.49 10.06 11.98
CA GLU A 61 -16.04 9.10 12.96
C GLU A 61 -14.96 8.64 13.95
N TYR A 62 -13.72 8.48 13.50
CA TYR A 62 -12.57 8.08 14.32
C TYR A 62 -11.61 9.27 14.57
N ASN A 63 -12.18 10.40 14.97
CA ASN A 63 -11.45 11.68 15.08
C ASN A 63 -10.43 11.74 16.23
N ASP A 64 -10.38 10.72 17.08
CA ASP A 64 -9.42 10.55 18.18
C ASP A 64 -8.15 9.78 17.75
N ALA A 65 -8.06 9.33 16.51
CA ALA A 65 -6.87 8.65 16.02
C ALA A 65 -5.69 9.64 15.92
N GLY A 66 -4.53 9.22 16.39
CA GLY A 66 -3.29 10.02 16.32
C GLY A 66 -2.67 10.05 14.91
N ALA A 67 -3.03 9.13 14.01
CA ALA A 67 -2.62 9.09 12.60
C ALA A 67 -3.57 8.22 11.78
N TYR A 68 -3.64 8.50 10.47
CA TYR A 68 -4.41 7.71 9.50
C TYR A 68 -3.49 7.15 8.42
N VAL A 69 -3.76 5.91 8.02
CA VAL A 69 -3.10 5.23 6.90
C VAL A 69 -4.15 4.85 5.88
N ILE A 70 -4.01 5.29 4.64
CA ILE A 70 -4.93 4.96 3.54
C ILE A 70 -4.37 3.74 2.80
N ALA A 71 -4.98 2.57 3.04
CA ALA A 71 -4.47 1.27 2.59
C ALA A 71 -4.89 0.91 1.16
N CYS A 72 -4.56 1.78 0.20
CA CYS A 72 -4.69 1.54 -1.23
C CYS A 72 -3.50 2.15 -1.96
N TYR A 73 -2.88 1.41 -2.89
CA TYR A 73 -1.67 1.85 -3.60
C TYR A 73 -1.92 2.97 -4.65
N SER A 74 -3.13 3.50 -4.70
CA SER A 74 -3.47 4.73 -5.44
C SER A 74 -3.50 5.97 -4.55
N ASP A 75 -3.29 5.85 -3.24
CA ASP A 75 -3.36 6.92 -2.23
C ASP A 75 -4.61 7.84 -2.39
N PRO A 76 -5.84 7.26 -2.47
CA PRO A 76 -7.03 8.03 -2.79
C PRO A 76 -7.25 9.17 -1.79
N GLY A 77 -7.31 10.39 -2.30
CA GLY A 77 -7.63 11.59 -1.53
C GLY A 77 -6.57 12.09 -0.56
N VAL A 78 -5.39 11.46 -0.46
CA VAL A 78 -4.36 11.82 0.54
C VAL A 78 -4.02 13.31 0.51
N ASP A 79 -3.77 13.90 -0.65
CA ASP A 79 -3.44 15.32 -0.78
C ASP A 79 -4.61 16.23 -0.34
N ALA A 80 -5.84 15.89 -0.76
CA ALA A 80 -7.04 16.63 -0.38
C ALA A 80 -7.33 16.54 1.13
N LEU A 81 -7.17 15.34 1.70
CA LEU A 81 -7.37 15.11 3.13
C LEU A 81 -6.32 15.86 3.98
N ARG A 82 -5.05 15.86 3.57
CA ARG A 82 -3.98 16.63 4.24
C ARG A 82 -4.23 18.13 4.24
N SER A 83 -4.94 18.65 3.24
CA SER A 83 -5.27 20.09 3.18
C SER A 83 -6.33 20.52 4.21
N THR A 84 -7.12 19.56 4.75
CA THR A 84 -8.26 19.84 5.64
C THR A 84 -8.10 19.23 7.02
N ILE A 85 -7.33 18.17 7.17
CA ILE A 85 -7.17 17.40 8.41
C ILE A 85 -5.78 17.63 8.97
N LYS A 86 -5.70 18.05 10.24
CA LYS A 86 -4.42 18.32 10.92
C LYS A 86 -3.68 17.07 11.37
N THR A 87 -4.42 16.00 11.67
CA THR A 87 -3.84 14.70 12.04
C THR A 87 -3.08 14.12 10.87
N PRO A 88 -1.87 13.57 11.07
CA PRO A 88 -1.07 13.01 9.99
C PRO A 88 -1.79 11.93 9.19
N ILE A 89 -1.69 12.02 7.88
CA ILE A 89 -2.27 11.05 6.92
C ILE A 89 -1.15 10.48 6.06
N TYR A 90 -1.06 9.16 6.04
CA TYR A 90 -0.06 8.42 5.28
C TYR A 90 -0.74 7.63 4.16
N GLY A 91 -0.34 7.90 2.92
CA GLY A 91 -0.66 7.06 1.78
C GLY A 91 0.30 5.88 1.70
N ILE A 92 -0.19 4.69 1.38
CA ILE A 92 0.70 3.52 1.33
C ILE A 92 1.60 3.52 0.09
N ALA A 93 1.17 4.10 -1.04
CA ALA A 93 2.03 4.21 -2.23
C ALA A 93 3.23 5.12 -1.95
N GLU A 94 2.98 6.34 -1.46
CA GLU A 94 4.02 7.28 -1.07
C GLU A 94 4.98 6.65 -0.05
N SER A 95 4.45 6.07 1.02
CA SER A 95 5.25 5.47 2.10
C SER A 95 6.08 4.28 1.62
N GLY A 96 5.52 3.44 0.76
CA GLY A 96 6.22 2.32 0.15
C GLY A 96 7.38 2.77 -0.73
N ILE A 97 7.18 3.80 -1.54
CA ILE A 97 8.22 4.39 -2.39
C ILE A 97 9.34 5.00 -1.55
N LEU A 98 9.01 5.82 -0.54
CA LEU A 98 10.01 6.43 0.35
C LEU A 98 10.83 5.36 1.08
N THR A 99 10.18 4.30 1.54
CA THR A 99 10.87 3.17 2.18
C THR A 99 11.77 2.45 1.17
N ALA A 100 11.30 2.17 -0.04
CA ALA A 100 12.11 1.52 -1.07
C ALA A 100 13.36 2.34 -1.42
N LEU A 101 13.25 3.67 -1.51
CA LEU A 101 14.38 4.56 -1.77
C LEU A 101 15.48 4.50 -0.69
N SER A 102 15.14 4.10 0.53
CA SER A 102 16.13 3.88 1.61
C SER A 102 16.78 2.49 1.57
N HIS A 103 16.25 1.55 0.79
CA HIS A 103 16.71 0.16 0.72
C HIS A 103 17.43 -0.18 -0.59
N GLY A 104 17.24 0.61 -1.64
CA GLY A 104 17.83 0.34 -2.94
C GLY A 104 18.07 1.58 -3.80
N LYS A 105 18.85 1.42 -4.85
CA LYS A 105 19.12 2.50 -5.83
C LYS A 105 17.96 2.68 -6.80
N ARG A 106 17.35 1.57 -7.23
CA ARG A 106 16.22 1.56 -8.15
C ARG A 106 15.15 0.59 -7.69
N PHE A 107 13.94 1.07 -7.56
CA PHE A 107 12.82 0.23 -7.16
C PHE A 107 12.02 -0.28 -8.37
N GLY A 108 11.43 -1.47 -8.21
CA GLY A 108 10.42 -2.02 -9.10
C GLY A 108 9.08 -2.12 -8.40
N VAL A 109 7.96 -1.95 -9.12
CA VAL A 109 6.62 -2.08 -8.56
C VAL A 109 5.91 -3.27 -9.19
N ILE A 110 5.37 -4.16 -8.35
CA ILE A 110 4.51 -5.26 -8.77
C ILE A 110 3.06 -4.77 -8.72
N ALA A 111 2.51 -4.36 -9.84
CA ALA A 111 1.15 -3.85 -9.96
C ALA A 111 0.10 -4.98 -10.05
N ILE A 112 -1.16 -4.70 -9.73
CA ILE A 112 -2.25 -5.68 -9.90
C ILE A 112 -2.64 -5.83 -11.38
N SER A 113 -2.72 -4.72 -12.13
CA SER A 113 -3.19 -4.67 -13.52
C SER A 113 -2.40 -3.66 -14.35
N GLU A 114 -2.41 -3.79 -15.66
CA GLU A 114 -1.84 -2.80 -16.59
C GLU A 114 -2.52 -1.43 -16.43
N GLY A 115 -3.82 -1.40 -16.17
CA GLY A 115 -4.57 -0.16 -15.98
C GLY A 115 -4.16 0.64 -14.74
N SER A 116 -3.49 0.03 -13.76
CA SER A 116 -3.00 0.72 -12.57
C SER A 116 -1.64 1.43 -12.81
N ILE A 117 -0.83 0.92 -13.75
CA ILE A 117 0.54 1.39 -14.00
C ILE A 117 0.59 2.89 -14.34
N SER A 118 -0.30 3.37 -15.21
CA SER A 118 -0.35 4.79 -15.58
C SER A 118 -0.55 5.69 -14.35
N ARG A 119 -1.49 5.34 -13.46
CA ARG A 119 -1.78 6.12 -12.25
C ARG A 119 -0.59 6.11 -11.27
N HIS A 120 0.06 4.96 -11.13
CA HIS A 120 1.24 4.85 -10.27
C HIS A 120 2.40 5.67 -10.82
N ARG A 121 2.64 5.66 -12.13
CA ARG A 121 3.68 6.48 -12.76
C ARG A 121 3.42 7.97 -12.57
N ASP A 122 2.18 8.44 -12.77
CA ASP A 122 1.80 9.83 -12.51
C ASP A 122 2.09 10.22 -11.06
N HIS A 123 1.84 9.31 -10.10
CA HIS A 123 2.15 9.53 -8.69
C HIS A 123 3.66 9.61 -8.43
N ILE A 124 4.44 8.67 -8.98
CA ILE A 124 5.90 8.63 -8.86
C ILE A 124 6.55 9.88 -9.49
N GLU A 125 6.01 10.35 -10.61
CA GLU A 125 6.45 11.60 -11.26
C GLU A 125 6.18 12.83 -10.39
N ARG A 126 4.98 12.95 -9.79
CA ARG A 126 4.66 14.03 -8.84
C ARG A 126 5.57 14.02 -7.61
N MET A 127 5.98 12.84 -7.14
CA MET A 127 6.98 12.70 -6.07
C MET A 127 8.41 13.12 -6.51
N GLY A 128 8.67 13.33 -7.82
CA GLY A 128 9.98 13.70 -8.34
C GLY A 128 11.01 12.57 -8.34
N VAL A 129 10.57 11.30 -8.24
CA VAL A 129 11.48 10.15 -8.09
C VAL A 129 11.40 9.13 -9.23
N ILE A 130 10.82 9.52 -10.37
CA ILE A 130 10.64 8.65 -11.56
C ILE A 130 11.98 8.08 -12.07
N SER A 131 13.08 8.82 -11.95
CA SER A 131 14.42 8.36 -12.32
C SER A 131 14.93 7.16 -11.50
N ARG A 132 14.30 6.92 -10.35
CA ARG A 132 14.62 5.78 -9.46
C ARG A 132 13.73 4.56 -9.74
N LEU A 133 12.68 4.70 -10.55
CA LEU A 133 11.86 3.56 -11.00
C LEU A 133 12.63 2.76 -12.05
N ALA A 134 12.89 1.49 -11.76
CA ALA A 134 13.46 0.56 -12.74
C ALA A 134 12.41 0.18 -13.78
N ASN A 135 11.28 -0.32 -13.31
CA ASN A 135 10.10 -0.62 -14.11
C ASN A 135 8.89 -0.91 -13.20
N GLU A 136 7.72 -1.00 -13.81
CA GLU A 136 6.51 -1.51 -13.20
C GLU A 136 5.91 -2.61 -14.09
N ARG A 137 5.49 -3.71 -13.48
CA ARG A 137 4.92 -4.86 -14.19
C ARG A 137 3.69 -5.37 -13.46
N SER A 138 2.66 -5.74 -14.22
CA SER A 138 1.40 -6.19 -13.65
C SER A 138 1.33 -7.71 -13.50
N LEU A 139 0.58 -8.15 -12.48
CA LEU A 139 0.16 -9.54 -12.31
C LEU A 139 -1.02 -9.91 -13.22
N ASN A 140 -1.74 -8.90 -13.73
CA ASN A 140 -3.03 -9.05 -14.41
C ASN A 140 -4.03 -9.89 -13.56
N MET A 141 -4.22 -9.45 -12.31
CA MET A 141 -5.12 -10.03 -11.32
C MET A 141 -6.01 -8.95 -10.72
N THR A 142 -7.19 -9.34 -10.22
CA THR A 142 -8.03 -8.44 -9.42
C THR A 142 -7.49 -8.31 -7.98
N VAL A 143 -7.99 -7.33 -7.23
CA VAL A 143 -7.66 -7.15 -5.80
C VAL A 143 -7.96 -8.43 -5.00
N ASP A 144 -9.14 -9.03 -5.22
CA ASP A 144 -9.53 -10.28 -4.55
C ASP A 144 -8.61 -11.46 -4.91
N GLN A 145 -8.28 -11.61 -6.18
CA GLN A 145 -7.35 -12.67 -6.63
C GLN A 145 -5.96 -12.51 -6.00
N THR A 146 -5.49 -11.28 -5.79
CA THR A 146 -4.18 -11.07 -5.12
C THR A 146 -4.21 -11.43 -3.65
N ALA A 147 -5.37 -11.31 -2.99
CA ALA A 147 -5.52 -11.64 -1.57
C ALA A 147 -5.73 -13.16 -1.33
N GLN A 148 -6.40 -13.86 -2.25
CA GLN A 148 -6.86 -15.24 -2.05
C GLN A 148 -6.43 -16.24 -3.14
N GLY A 149 -5.84 -15.78 -4.23
CA GLY A 149 -5.54 -16.62 -5.40
C GLY A 149 -4.47 -17.69 -5.12
N SER A 150 -4.75 -18.93 -5.47
CA SER A 150 -3.85 -20.08 -5.27
C SER A 150 -2.53 -19.98 -6.04
N HIS A 151 -2.48 -19.24 -7.15
CA HIS A 151 -1.29 -19.04 -8.01
C HIS A 151 -0.67 -17.64 -7.87
N THR A 152 -1.10 -16.85 -6.89
CA THR A 152 -0.60 -15.49 -6.70
C THR A 152 0.90 -15.48 -6.42
N PHE A 153 1.38 -16.40 -5.60
CA PHE A 153 2.79 -16.44 -5.22
C PHE A 153 3.72 -16.73 -6.41
N GLU A 154 3.38 -17.70 -7.24
CA GLU A 154 4.16 -18.06 -8.43
C GLU A 154 4.25 -16.88 -9.41
N LYS A 155 3.15 -16.17 -9.63
CA LYS A 155 3.12 -14.96 -10.45
C LYS A 155 3.96 -13.83 -9.84
N LEU A 156 3.89 -13.62 -8.52
CA LEU A 156 4.74 -12.64 -7.82
C LEU A 156 6.22 -12.92 -8.03
N VAL A 157 6.64 -14.19 -7.93
CA VAL A 157 8.03 -14.60 -8.19
C VAL A 157 8.41 -14.33 -9.64
N GLU A 158 7.56 -14.71 -10.61
CA GLU A 158 7.81 -14.48 -12.03
C GLU A 158 8.00 -12.99 -12.34
N ILE A 159 7.05 -12.15 -11.91
CA ILE A 159 7.09 -10.69 -12.14
C ILE A 159 8.27 -10.06 -11.40
N GLY A 160 8.52 -10.48 -10.15
CA GLY A 160 9.66 -10.01 -9.39
C GLY A 160 10.98 -10.27 -10.11
N ARG A 161 11.20 -11.48 -10.64
CA ARG A 161 12.40 -11.81 -11.44
C ARG A 161 12.53 -10.95 -12.70
N LYS A 162 11.42 -10.60 -13.36
CA LYS A 162 11.44 -9.69 -14.51
C LYS A 162 11.85 -8.27 -14.10
N LEU A 163 11.34 -7.76 -12.97
CA LEU A 163 11.72 -6.45 -12.45
C LEU A 163 13.20 -6.38 -12.04
N LEU A 164 13.74 -7.45 -11.48
CA LEU A 164 15.19 -7.54 -11.19
C LEU A 164 16.02 -7.48 -12.47
N LYS A 165 15.59 -8.13 -13.55
CA LYS A 165 16.24 -8.03 -14.89
C LYS A 165 16.10 -6.61 -15.48
N ASP A 166 15.06 -5.86 -15.16
CA ASP A 166 14.88 -4.45 -15.54
C ASP A 166 15.81 -3.51 -14.72
N GLY A 167 16.55 -4.05 -13.76
CA GLY A 167 17.53 -3.32 -12.94
C GLY A 167 16.98 -2.81 -11.61
N ALA A 168 15.86 -3.35 -11.11
CA ALA A 168 15.44 -3.11 -9.74
C ALA A 168 16.33 -3.87 -8.75
N ASP A 169 16.63 -3.26 -7.61
CA ASP A 169 17.35 -3.86 -6.48
C ASP A 169 16.49 -3.91 -5.19
N VAL A 170 15.30 -3.36 -5.25
CA VAL A 170 14.23 -3.43 -4.24
C VAL A 170 12.88 -3.49 -4.94
N LEU A 171 11.92 -4.24 -4.41
CA LEU A 171 10.58 -4.36 -5.00
C LEU A 171 9.51 -3.87 -4.02
N ILE A 172 8.46 -3.25 -4.57
CA ILE A 172 7.28 -2.79 -3.83
C ILE A 172 6.07 -3.61 -4.26
N LEU A 173 5.27 -4.07 -3.31
CA LEU A 173 3.99 -4.69 -3.57
C LEU A 173 2.95 -3.61 -3.88
N GLY A 174 2.51 -3.50 -5.13
CA GLY A 174 1.60 -2.45 -5.61
C GLY A 174 0.13 -2.68 -5.25
N CYS A 175 -0.15 -3.42 -4.20
CA CYS A 175 -1.50 -3.64 -3.68
C CYS A 175 -1.43 -4.12 -2.22
N ALA A 176 -2.31 -3.58 -1.37
CA ALA A 176 -2.45 -3.99 0.02
C ALA A 176 -2.81 -5.48 0.19
N GLY A 177 -3.55 -6.06 -0.76
CA GLY A 177 -3.90 -7.48 -0.76
C GLY A 177 -2.73 -8.46 -0.93
N MET A 178 -1.53 -7.99 -1.28
CA MET A 178 -0.33 -8.83 -1.44
C MET A 178 0.48 -9.00 -0.14
N ALA A 179 0.12 -8.34 0.95
CA ALA A 179 0.91 -8.23 2.18
C ALA A 179 1.40 -9.59 2.71
N SER A 180 0.55 -10.62 2.72
CA SER A 180 0.87 -11.97 3.20
C SER A 180 2.01 -12.67 2.44
N HIS A 181 2.30 -12.22 1.23
CA HIS A 181 3.36 -12.81 0.40
C HIS A 181 4.75 -12.20 0.63
N ARG A 182 4.84 -11.03 1.31
CA ARG A 182 6.07 -10.26 1.46
C ARG A 182 7.27 -11.10 1.93
N SER A 183 7.14 -11.73 3.09
CA SER A 183 8.26 -12.45 3.71
C SER A 183 8.74 -13.65 2.90
N LYS A 184 7.80 -14.40 2.27
CA LYS A 184 8.11 -15.55 1.43
C LYS A 184 8.75 -15.09 0.12
N LEU A 185 8.25 -14.00 -0.48
CA LEU A 185 8.80 -13.44 -1.72
C LEU A 185 10.22 -12.89 -1.52
N GLN A 186 10.48 -12.22 -0.40
CA GLN A 186 11.82 -11.73 -0.05
C GLN A 186 12.83 -12.87 0.09
N LYS A 187 12.43 -13.99 0.70
CA LYS A 187 13.28 -15.19 0.80
C LYS A 187 13.58 -15.81 -0.57
N GLU A 188 12.59 -15.82 -1.47
CA GLU A 188 12.71 -16.42 -2.80
C GLU A 188 13.56 -15.56 -3.76
N LEU A 189 13.39 -14.24 -3.71
CA LEU A 189 14.06 -13.32 -4.63
C LEU A 189 15.39 -12.76 -4.11
N HIS A 190 15.70 -12.92 -2.83
CA HIS A 190 16.90 -12.42 -2.15
C HIS A 190 17.14 -10.91 -2.28
N VAL A 191 16.07 -10.12 -2.37
CA VAL A 191 16.08 -8.66 -2.39
C VAL A 191 15.05 -8.11 -1.42
N PRO A 192 15.19 -6.87 -0.93
CA PRO A 192 14.17 -6.26 -0.09
C PRO A 192 12.82 -6.21 -0.81
N ILE A 193 11.77 -6.66 -0.13
CA ILE A 193 10.38 -6.56 -0.59
C ILE A 193 9.64 -5.63 0.38
N ILE A 194 9.16 -4.52 -0.14
CA ILE A 194 8.44 -3.52 0.64
C ILE A 194 6.94 -3.80 0.58
N ASP A 195 6.36 -4.07 1.74
CA ASP A 195 4.92 -3.96 1.93
C ASP A 195 4.58 -2.49 2.20
N PRO A 196 3.78 -1.85 1.35
CA PRO A 196 3.53 -0.42 1.45
C PRO A 196 2.68 -0.06 2.69
N THR A 197 1.81 -0.96 3.16
CA THR A 197 1.00 -0.73 4.36
C THR A 197 1.87 -0.79 5.62
N GLN A 198 2.77 -1.77 5.70
CA GLN A 198 3.74 -1.86 6.80
C GLN A 198 4.66 -0.63 6.80
N ALA A 199 5.08 -0.15 5.64
CA ALA A 199 5.87 1.08 5.51
C ALA A 199 5.13 2.30 6.08
N ALA A 200 3.87 2.51 5.69
CA ALA A 200 3.05 3.62 6.17
C ALA A 200 2.78 3.54 7.68
N VAL A 201 2.47 2.35 8.19
CA VAL A 201 2.25 2.13 9.63
C VAL A 201 3.54 2.39 10.42
N SER A 202 4.71 1.95 9.92
CA SER A 202 6.00 2.24 10.56
C SER A 202 6.28 3.74 10.66
N MET A 203 6.00 4.51 9.60
CA MET A 203 6.13 5.97 9.61
C MET A 203 5.14 6.63 10.58
N ALA A 204 3.89 6.18 10.61
CA ALA A 204 2.88 6.67 11.52
C ALA A 204 3.26 6.40 13.00
N LEU A 205 3.72 5.19 13.32
CA LEU A 205 4.16 4.82 14.65
C LEU A 205 5.40 5.63 15.07
N GLY A 206 6.38 5.80 14.17
CA GLY A 206 7.55 6.65 14.42
C GLY A 206 7.17 8.07 14.77
N TYR A 207 6.21 8.65 14.07
CA TYR A 207 5.65 9.97 14.39
C TYR A 207 5.00 9.98 15.79
N LEU A 208 4.11 9.04 16.08
CA LEU A 208 3.35 8.99 17.34
C LEU A 208 4.23 8.76 18.58
N VAL A 209 5.34 8.05 18.45
CA VAL A 209 6.28 7.83 19.56
C VAL A 209 7.16 9.06 19.82
N SER A 210 7.33 9.91 18.79
CA SER A 210 8.20 11.10 18.88
C SER A 210 7.46 12.36 19.31
N HIS A 211 6.13 12.36 19.37
CA HIS A 211 5.26 13.50 19.71
C HIS A 211 4.24 13.15 20.78
#